data_8e25e741db19af5c114c6d1dd9f5def8
#
_entry.id   8e25e741db19af5c114c6d1dd9f5def8
#
_cell.length_a   1.000
_cell.length_b   1.000
_cell.length_c   1.000
_cell.angle_alpha   90.00
_cell.angle_beta   90.00
_cell.angle_gamma   90.00
#
_symmetry.space_group_name_H-M   'P 1'
#
loop_
_entity.id
_entity.type
_entity.pdbx_description
1 polymer ?
#
loop_
_entity_poly.entity_id
_entity_poly.type
_entity_poly.pdbx_seq_one_letter_code
_entity_poly.pdbx_strand_id
1 'polypeptide(L)'
;RDRLRSRGLGDVYKRQVMGKTSLAAFISVCPKIDTVKIKGRGQRSIDSFVEYVKKEFPQIKTITVCETMEEAIRDSDIISTTTCVGDKEILFPYIDEKWIKEGALVCMPSAARFDESFYLDKNTKLVVDNYKLYEAWAEEYPYPSYDPVQIVGCKFMDLLHDKKITRDEIIDVADVITGKLAGRENDKQRIIYSVGGMPVEDIAWGETVYKRALELGIGVKLHLWDEPELH
;
A
#
# COMPACT_ATOMS: atom_id res chain seq x y z
N ARG A 1 29.72 1.70 9.26
CA ARG A 1 29.33 0.33 9.72
C ARG A 1 27.99 0.35 10.45
N ASP A 2 27.70 1.36 11.26
CA ASP A 2 26.44 1.46 12.02
C ASP A 2 25.22 1.83 11.17
N ARG A 3 25.42 2.52 10.03
CA ARG A 3 24.33 2.83 9.07
C ARG A 3 23.73 1.58 8.40
N LEU A 4 24.50 0.53 8.21
CA LEU A 4 24.00 -0.73 7.64
C LEU A 4 23.17 -1.55 8.64
N ARG A 5 23.51 -1.48 9.92
CA ARG A 5 22.72 -2.13 11.00
C ARG A 5 21.39 -1.42 11.26
N SER A 6 21.37 -0.09 11.20
CA SER A 6 20.13 0.67 11.39
C SER A 6 19.14 0.49 10.21
N ARG A 7 19.62 0.28 8.96
CA ARG A 7 18.76 -0.02 7.83
C ARG A 7 18.02 -1.36 7.98
N GLY A 8 18.69 -2.41 8.43
CA GLY A 8 18.07 -3.72 8.64
C GLY A 8 16.96 -3.69 9.70
N LEU A 9 17.19 -3.00 10.82
CA LEU A 9 16.20 -2.85 11.90
C LEU A 9 15.04 -1.91 11.50
N GLY A 10 15.32 -0.84 10.76
CA GLY A 10 14.30 0.08 10.27
C GLY A 10 13.34 -0.57 9.29
N ASP A 11 13.83 -1.43 8.41
CA ASP A 11 13.00 -2.14 7.44
C ASP A 11 12.06 -3.16 8.10
N VAL A 12 12.53 -3.88 9.11
CA VAL A 12 11.69 -4.81 9.89
C VAL A 12 10.59 -4.04 10.63
N TYR A 13 10.91 -2.88 11.21
CA TYR A 13 9.95 -2.05 11.94
C TYR A 13 8.89 -1.44 10.99
N LYS A 14 9.28 -0.89 9.85
CA LYS A 14 8.35 -0.31 8.86
C LYS A 14 7.30 -1.32 8.36
N ARG A 15 7.71 -2.55 8.07
CA ARG A 15 6.78 -3.61 7.61
C ARG A 15 5.70 -3.93 8.63
N GLN A 16 6.06 -4.04 9.90
CA GLN A 16 5.09 -4.31 10.97
C GLN A 16 4.12 -3.14 11.15
N VAL A 17 4.63 -1.91 11.11
CA VAL A 17 3.79 -0.70 11.24
C VAL A 17 2.82 -0.60 10.07
N MET A 18 3.28 -0.72 8.83
CA MET A 18 2.41 -0.64 7.65
C MET A 18 1.30 -1.71 7.67
N GLY A 19 1.61 -2.96 8.00
CA GLY A 19 0.60 -4.00 8.11
C GLY A 19 -0.44 -3.72 9.19
N LYS A 20 0.00 -3.26 10.36
CA LYS A 20 -0.87 -2.92 11.49
C LYS A 20 -1.76 -1.72 11.18
N THR A 21 -1.20 -0.65 10.62
CA THR A 21 -1.95 0.56 10.29
C THR A 21 -2.92 0.33 9.12
N SER A 22 -2.51 -0.43 8.10
CA SER A 22 -3.40 -0.81 6.99
C SER A 22 -4.61 -1.61 7.49
N LEU A 23 -4.38 -2.61 8.34
CA LEU A 23 -5.49 -3.39 8.92
C LEU A 23 -6.42 -2.51 9.76
N ALA A 24 -5.85 -1.62 10.61
CA ALA A 24 -6.63 -0.69 11.40
C ALA A 24 -7.50 0.22 10.52
N ALA A 25 -6.94 0.73 9.42
CA ALA A 25 -7.66 1.54 8.45
C ALA A 25 -8.80 0.75 7.79
N PHE A 26 -8.54 -0.47 7.31
CA PHE A 26 -9.59 -1.30 6.72
C PHE A 26 -10.71 -1.61 7.71
N ILE A 27 -10.40 -1.96 8.95
CA ILE A 27 -11.40 -2.26 9.96
C ILE A 27 -12.23 -1.02 10.32
N SER A 28 -11.62 0.17 10.31
CA SER A 28 -12.35 1.42 10.64
C SER A 28 -13.46 1.74 9.63
N VAL A 29 -13.29 1.36 8.36
CA VAL A 29 -14.27 1.57 7.29
C VAL A 29 -15.08 0.31 6.93
N CYS A 30 -14.55 -0.86 7.27
CA CYS A 30 -15.19 -2.16 7.04
C CYS A 30 -15.30 -2.95 8.36
N PRO A 31 -16.18 -2.54 9.31
CA PRO A 31 -16.24 -3.14 10.64
C PRO A 31 -16.72 -4.60 10.66
N LYS A 32 -17.19 -5.11 9.53
CA LYS A 32 -17.62 -6.52 9.36
C LYS A 32 -16.45 -7.48 9.09
N ILE A 33 -15.22 -6.98 8.93
CA ILE A 33 -14.04 -7.84 8.80
C ILE A 33 -13.92 -8.68 10.08
N ASP A 34 -13.98 -10.00 9.94
CA ASP A 34 -13.89 -10.96 11.05
C ASP A 34 -12.80 -12.02 10.87
N THR A 35 -12.13 -12.01 9.72
CA THR A 35 -11.10 -12.97 9.37
C THR A 35 -9.85 -12.25 8.85
N VAL A 36 -8.68 -12.65 9.33
CA VAL A 36 -7.39 -12.14 8.89
C VAL A 36 -6.48 -13.30 8.53
N LYS A 37 -5.97 -13.30 7.32
CA LYS A 37 -4.94 -14.23 6.83
C LYS A 37 -3.61 -13.51 6.75
N ILE A 38 -2.54 -14.16 7.21
CA ILE A 38 -1.22 -13.54 7.34
C ILE A 38 -0.18 -14.40 6.65
N LYS A 39 0.56 -13.83 5.71
CA LYS A 39 1.78 -14.42 5.17
C LYS A 39 2.96 -13.50 5.44
N GLY A 40 3.95 -13.99 6.13
CA GLY A 40 5.20 -13.28 6.42
C GLY A 40 6.40 -14.18 6.26
N ARG A 41 7.61 -13.62 6.32
CA ARG A 41 8.86 -14.37 6.24
C ARG A 41 9.48 -14.69 7.60
N GLY A 42 9.24 -13.86 8.59
CA GLY A 42 9.87 -13.98 9.91
C GLY A 42 8.85 -14.28 11.00
N GLN A 43 9.03 -15.38 11.73
CA GLN A 43 8.13 -15.83 12.79
C GLN A 43 7.85 -14.74 13.83
N ARG A 44 8.89 -14.05 14.32
CA ARG A 44 8.75 -12.96 15.30
C ARG A 44 7.82 -11.84 14.81
N SER A 45 7.87 -11.51 13.50
CA SER A 45 7.00 -10.48 12.92
C SER A 45 5.56 -10.96 12.82
N ILE A 46 5.36 -12.23 12.47
CA ILE A 46 4.05 -12.87 12.43
C ILE A 46 3.44 -12.89 13.83
N ASP A 47 4.18 -13.35 14.83
CA ASP A 47 3.70 -13.43 16.22
C ASP A 47 3.30 -12.05 16.75
N SER A 48 4.14 -11.03 16.53
CA SER A 48 3.83 -9.64 16.92
C SER A 48 2.60 -9.08 16.22
N PHE A 49 2.34 -9.48 14.97
CA PHE A 49 1.14 -9.06 14.26
C PHE A 49 -0.10 -9.79 14.78
N VAL A 50 -0.01 -11.09 15.04
CA VAL A 50 -1.09 -11.89 15.63
C VAL A 50 -1.48 -11.36 17.01
N GLU A 51 -0.50 -11.07 17.87
CA GLU A 51 -0.74 -10.46 19.19
C GLU A 51 -1.43 -9.11 19.08
N TYR A 52 -0.98 -8.26 18.15
CA TYR A 52 -1.60 -6.97 17.89
C TYR A 52 -3.06 -7.13 17.45
N VAL A 53 -3.35 -8.03 16.50
CA VAL A 53 -4.73 -8.27 16.02
C VAL A 53 -5.63 -8.74 17.16
N LYS A 54 -5.17 -9.69 17.96
CA LYS A 54 -5.93 -10.21 19.11
C LYS A 54 -6.23 -9.13 20.17
N LYS A 55 -5.28 -8.24 20.38
CA LYS A 55 -5.39 -7.20 21.41
C LYS A 55 -6.31 -6.06 20.97
N GLU A 56 -6.09 -5.55 19.74
CA GLU A 56 -6.73 -4.31 19.28
C GLU A 56 -8.08 -4.55 18.56
N PHE A 57 -8.30 -5.77 18.03
CA PHE A 57 -9.47 -6.07 17.21
C PHE A 57 -10.22 -7.32 17.68
N PRO A 58 -10.94 -7.25 18.82
CA PRO A 58 -11.65 -8.42 19.38
C PRO A 58 -12.79 -8.95 18.49
N GLN A 59 -13.23 -8.18 17.48
CA GLN A 59 -14.20 -8.63 16.48
C GLN A 59 -13.60 -9.63 15.47
N ILE A 60 -12.28 -9.73 15.36
CA ILE A 60 -11.64 -10.71 14.48
C ILE A 60 -11.74 -12.09 15.13
N LYS A 61 -12.54 -12.94 14.51
CA LYS A 61 -12.82 -14.31 15.00
C LYS A 61 -11.77 -15.31 14.57
N THR A 62 -11.22 -15.12 13.37
CA THR A 62 -10.28 -16.06 12.75
C THR A 62 -9.00 -15.35 12.34
N ILE A 63 -7.88 -15.86 12.83
CA ILE A 63 -6.54 -15.42 12.41
C ILE A 63 -5.80 -16.66 11.91
N THR A 64 -5.44 -16.67 10.63
CA THR A 64 -4.74 -17.78 9.98
C THR A 64 -3.35 -17.33 9.55
N VAL A 65 -2.33 -17.99 10.04
CA VAL A 65 -0.96 -17.85 9.52
C VAL A 65 -0.81 -18.84 8.37
N CYS A 66 -0.58 -18.31 7.18
CA CYS A 66 -0.53 -19.09 5.94
C CYS A 66 0.92 -19.46 5.60
N GLU A 67 1.12 -20.66 5.05
CA GLU A 67 2.43 -21.10 4.59
C GLU A 67 2.78 -20.54 3.21
N THR A 68 1.78 -20.29 2.37
CA THR A 68 1.95 -19.77 1.01
C THR A 68 1.21 -18.44 0.82
N MET A 69 1.59 -17.68 -0.21
CA MET A 69 0.87 -16.49 -0.62
C MET A 69 -0.50 -16.83 -1.19
N GLU A 70 -0.59 -17.93 -1.92
CA GLU A 70 -1.85 -18.43 -2.46
C GLU A 70 -2.90 -18.63 -1.36
N GLU A 71 -2.54 -19.33 -0.28
CA GLU A 71 -3.44 -19.52 0.88
C GLU A 71 -3.90 -18.19 1.50
N ALA A 72 -3.00 -17.21 1.58
CA ALA A 72 -3.34 -15.91 2.14
C ALA A 72 -4.28 -15.10 1.22
N ILE A 73 -4.15 -15.25 -0.09
CA ILE A 73 -4.87 -14.47 -1.10
C ILE A 73 -6.23 -15.09 -1.44
N ARG A 74 -6.28 -16.42 -1.59
CA ARG A 74 -7.54 -17.09 -1.97
C ARG A 74 -8.68 -16.73 -1.04
N ASP A 75 -9.83 -16.42 -1.63
CA ASP A 75 -11.08 -16.05 -0.95
C ASP A 75 -11.00 -14.76 -0.09
N SER A 76 -9.92 -13.99 -0.19
CA SER A 76 -9.80 -12.72 0.52
C SER A 76 -10.51 -11.59 -0.21
N ASP A 77 -11.32 -10.80 0.52
CA ASP A 77 -12.02 -9.63 -0.03
C ASP A 77 -11.07 -8.44 -0.19
N ILE A 78 -10.09 -8.34 0.70
CA ILE A 78 -9.06 -7.30 0.70
C ILE A 78 -7.69 -7.98 0.78
N ILE A 79 -6.84 -7.65 -0.18
CA ILE A 79 -5.46 -8.11 -0.26
C ILE A 79 -4.58 -6.88 -0.11
N SER A 80 -3.66 -6.90 0.85
CA SER A 80 -2.71 -5.80 1.04
C SER A 80 -1.29 -6.35 1.17
N THR A 81 -0.38 -5.82 0.36
CA THR A 81 1.04 -6.17 0.44
C THR A 81 1.77 -5.09 1.22
N THR A 82 2.54 -5.51 2.21
CA THR A 82 3.40 -4.62 3.02
C THR A 82 4.85 -5.13 3.02
N THR A 83 5.24 -5.75 1.90
CA THR A 83 6.58 -6.32 1.71
C THR A 83 7.52 -5.23 1.21
N CYS A 84 8.71 -5.12 1.79
CA CYS A 84 9.79 -4.37 1.15
C CYS A 84 10.60 -5.32 0.28
N VAL A 85 11.03 -4.85 -0.86
CA VAL A 85 12.03 -5.52 -1.65
C VAL A 85 13.37 -5.26 -0.95
N GLY A 86 14.03 -6.33 -0.50
CA GLY A 86 15.40 -6.32 -0.04
C GLY A 86 16.37 -6.10 -1.20
N ASP A 87 17.54 -6.67 -1.16
CA ASP A 87 18.54 -6.57 -2.21
C ASP A 87 17.99 -6.85 -3.61
N LYS A 88 18.62 -6.25 -4.63
CA LYS A 88 18.22 -6.28 -6.05
C LYS A 88 17.99 -7.67 -6.65
N GLU A 89 18.42 -8.73 -5.97
CA GLU A 89 18.26 -10.12 -6.41
C GLU A 89 16.94 -10.75 -5.95
N ILE A 90 16.23 -10.15 -4.98
CA ILE A 90 14.92 -10.64 -4.54
C ILE A 90 13.87 -9.97 -5.41
N LEU A 91 13.42 -10.69 -6.41
CA LEU A 91 12.30 -10.31 -7.25
C LEU A 91 11.06 -10.01 -6.38
N PHE A 92 10.26 -9.03 -6.82
CA PHE A 92 8.96 -8.73 -6.22
C PHE A 92 8.14 -9.99 -6.00
N PRO A 93 7.34 -10.07 -4.94
CA PRO A 93 6.42 -11.18 -4.81
C PRO A 93 5.50 -11.22 -6.04
N TYR A 94 5.44 -12.37 -6.68
CA TYR A 94 4.51 -12.63 -7.77
C TYR A 94 3.17 -13.08 -7.19
N ILE A 95 2.10 -12.51 -7.69
CA ILE A 95 0.71 -12.84 -7.34
C ILE A 95 0.01 -13.31 -8.62
N ASP A 96 -0.37 -14.59 -8.66
CA ASP A 96 -1.17 -15.14 -9.75
C ASP A 96 -2.61 -14.57 -9.65
N GLU A 97 -3.11 -14.00 -10.74
CA GLU A 97 -4.46 -13.44 -10.82
C GLU A 97 -5.56 -14.47 -10.49
N LYS A 98 -5.29 -15.76 -10.70
CA LYS A 98 -6.20 -16.87 -10.39
C LYS A 98 -6.45 -17.06 -8.90
N TRP A 99 -5.59 -16.51 -8.05
CA TRP A 99 -5.78 -16.51 -6.60
C TRP A 99 -6.73 -15.40 -6.15
N ILE A 100 -6.88 -14.35 -6.97
CA ILE A 100 -7.67 -13.16 -6.65
C ILE A 100 -9.11 -13.39 -7.06
N LYS A 101 -10.00 -13.49 -6.09
CA LYS A 101 -11.42 -13.69 -6.37
C LYS A 101 -12.06 -12.48 -7.05
N GLU A 102 -13.19 -12.71 -7.71
CA GLU A 102 -14.05 -11.63 -8.19
C GLU A 102 -14.44 -10.70 -7.03
N GLY A 103 -14.51 -9.42 -7.29
CA GLY A 103 -14.87 -8.41 -6.31
C GLY A 103 -13.79 -8.03 -5.30
N ALA A 104 -12.59 -8.63 -5.35
CA ALA A 104 -11.52 -8.31 -4.41
C ALA A 104 -10.94 -6.90 -4.62
N LEU A 105 -10.53 -6.26 -3.51
CA LEU A 105 -9.67 -5.08 -3.49
C LEU A 105 -8.23 -5.51 -3.27
N VAL A 106 -7.35 -5.19 -4.21
CA VAL A 106 -5.90 -5.39 -4.12
C VAL A 106 -5.26 -4.04 -3.83
N CYS A 107 -4.98 -3.76 -2.55
CA CYS A 107 -4.36 -2.53 -2.10
C CYS A 107 -2.84 -2.71 -2.04
N MET A 108 -2.12 -1.89 -2.78
CA MET A 108 -0.70 -2.05 -3.07
C MET A 108 0.14 -0.89 -2.54
N PRO A 109 0.36 -0.80 -1.21
CA PRO A 109 1.31 0.16 -0.63
C PRO A 109 2.77 -0.30 -0.78
N SER A 110 3.00 -1.42 -1.43
CA SER A 110 4.34 -1.96 -1.72
C SER A 110 4.36 -2.74 -3.02
N ALA A 111 5.55 -3.18 -3.44
CA ALA A 111 5.76 -3.88 -4.69
C ALA A 111 5.13 -5.27 -4.74
N ALA A 112 4.51 -5.62 -5.87
CA ALA A 112 4.20 -6.97 -6.28
C ALA A 112 4.12 -7.04 -7.80
N ARG A 113 4.31 -8.24 -8.36
CA ARG A 113 4.16 -8.51 -9.79
C ARG A 113 2.91 -9.31 -10.04
N PHE A 114 2.24 -8.95 -11.12
CA PHE A 114 1.10 -9.66 -11.69
C PHE A 114 1.37 -9.90 -13.16
N ASP A 115 0.70 -10.88 -13.74
CA ASP A 115 0.67 -11.02 -15.19
C ASP A 115 -0.05 -9.81 -15.82
N GLU A 116 0.36 -9.46 -17.02
CA GLU A 116 -0.19 -8.31 -17.73
C GLU A 116 -1.69 -8.46 -18.00
N SER A 117 -2.17 -9.71 -18.17
CA SER A 117 -3.58 -10.04 -18.31
C SER A 117 -4.45 -9.52 -17.17
N PHE A 118 -3.92 -9.49 -15.93
CA PHE A 118 -4.64 -8.95 -14.77
C PHE A 118 -4.96 -7.47 -14.91
N TYR A 119 -4.00 -6.69 -15.41
CA TYR A 119 -4.19 -5.25 -15.62
C TYR A 119 -5.09 -4.94 -16.82
N LEU A 120 -5.09 -5.81 -17.84
CA LEU A 120 -5.83 -5.65 -19.07
C LEU A 120 -7.24 -6.27 -19.01
N ASP A 121 -7.56 -6.97 -17.93
CA ASP A 121 -8.92 -7.51 -17.75
C ASP A 121 -9.92 -6.38 -17.52
N LYS A 122 -10.96 -6.32 -18.36
CA LYS A 122 -12.03 -5.32 -18.28
C LYS A 122 -12.78 -5.29 -16.94
N ASN A 123 -12.71 -6.38 -16.17
CA ASN A 123 -13.23 -6.45 -14.82
C ASN A 123 -12.21 -6.05 -13.75
N THR A 124 -11.04 -5.57 -14.14
CA THR A 124 -10.04 -5.03 -13.21
C THR A 124 -9.97 -3.52 -13.38
N LYS A 125 -10.31 -2.76 -12.34
CA LYS A 125 -10.21 -1.31 -12.30
C LYS A 125 -8.84 -0.91 -11.77
N LEU A 126 -8.14 -0.04 -12.51
CA LEU A 126 -6.83 0.48 -12.15
C LEU A 126 -7.01 1.81 -11.42
N VAL A 127 -6.63 1.85 -10.13
CA VAL A 127 -6.77 3.04 -9.29
C VAL A 127 -5.41 3.45 -8.75
N VAL A 128 -5.15 4.74 -8.73
CA VAL A 128 -3.94 5.35 -8.16
C VAL A 128 -4.32 6.40 -7.13
N ASP A 129 -3.42 6.66 -6.19
CA ASP A 129 -3.56 7.76 -5.23
C ASP A 129 -3.48 9.13 -5.91
N ASN A 130 -2.52 9.31 -6.84
CA ASN A 130 -2.40 10.52 -7.64
C ASN A 130 -1.71 10.21 -8.98
N TYR A 131 -2.43 10.32 -10.08
CA TYR A 131 -1.88 10.07 -11.41
C TYR A 131 -0.62 10.89 -11.73
N LYS A 132 -0.61 12.17 -11.32
CA LYS A 132 0.51 13.07 -11.58
C LYS A 132 1.82 12.62 -10.93
N LEU A 133 1.76 11.90 -9.83
CA LEU A 133 2.93 11.31 -9.19
C LEU A 133 3.58 10.26 -10.10
N TYR A 134 2.77 9.37 -10.67
CA TYR A 134 3.28 8.31 -11.56
C TYR A 134 3.72 8.85 -12.91
N GLU A 135 3.05 9.88 -13.43
CA GLU A 135 3.48 10.60 -14.63
C GLU A 135 4.88 11.21 -14.42
N ALA A 136 5.12 11.88 -13.29
CA ALA A 136 6.43 12.44 -12.94
C ALA A 136 7.51 11.35 -12.82
N TRP A 137 7.20 10.22 -12.20
CA TRP A 137 8.14 9.11 -12.14
C TRP A 137 8.44 8.48 -13.51
N ALA A 138 7.44 8.38 -14.39
CA ALA A 138 7.65 7.90 -15.74
C ALA A 138 8.49 8.85 -16.60
N GLU A 139 8.51 10.15 -16.27
CA GLU A 139 9.41 11.13 -16.90
C GLU A 139 10.83 11.08 -16.30
N GLU A 140 10.94 10.85 -14.99
CA GLU A 140 12.23 10.82 -14.26
C GLU A 140 13.03 9.54 -14.53
N TYR A 141 12.34 8.39 -14.60
CA TYR A 141 12.97 7.08 -14.76
C TYR A 141 12.82 6.55 -16.19
N PRO A 142 13.87 5.86 -16.70
CA PRO A 142 13.81 5.30 -18.05
C PRO A 142 12.73 4.20 -18.14
N TYR A 143 12.12 4.10 -19.31
CA TYR A 143 11.17 3.01 -19.62
C TYR A 143 11.89 1.64 -19.66
N PRO A 144 11.33 0.57 -19.07
CA PRO A 144 10.10 0.56 -18.27
C PRO A 144 10.30 1.15 -16.85
N SER A 145 9.47 2.11 -16.46
CA SER A 145 9.57 2.83 -15.19
C SER A 145 9.25 1.94 -13.97
N TYR A 146 8.51 0.87 -14.18
CA TYR A 146 8.18 -0.08 -13.12
C TYR A 146 9.41 -0.79 -12.54
N ASP A 147 10.40 -1.12 -13.35
CA ASP A 147 11.59 -1.86 -12.90
C ASP A 147 12.41 -1.10 -11.85
N PRO A 148 12.76 0.19 -12.04
CA PRO A 148 13.50 0.95 -11.03
C PRO A 148 12.64 1.41 -9.85
N VAL A 149 11.38 1.80 -10.07
CA VAL A 149 10.52 2.40 -9.04
C VAL A 149 9.81 1.34 -8.20
N GLN A 150 9.42 0.23 -8.81
CA GLN A 150 8.82 -0.92 -8.14
C GLN A 150 7.46 -0.66 -7.46
N ILE A 151 6.72 0.34 -7.92
CA ILE A 151 5.38 0.65 -7.46
C ILE A 151 4.40 0.35 -8.60
N VAL A 152 3.31 -0.34 -8.28
CA VAL A 152 2.36 -0.90 -9.27
C VAL A 152 1.83 0.17 -10.24
N GLY A 153 1.59 1.40 -9.78
CA GLY A 153 1.15 2.49 -10.65
C GLY A 153 2.14 2.84 -11.77
N CYS A 154 3.45 2.59 -11.57
CA CYS A 154 4.43 2.73 -12.67
C CYS A 154 4.20 1.67 -13.76
N LYS A 155 3.72 0.46 -13.41
CA LYS A 155 3.31 -0.51 -14.43
C LYS A 155 2.13 -0.02 -15.25
N PHE A 156 1.20 0.75 -14.66
CA PHE A 156 0.12 1.37 -15.43
C PHE A 156 0.67 2.39 -16.42
N MET A 157 1.69 3.17 -16.03
CA MET A 157 2.35 4.11 -16.94
C MET A 157 3.08 3.41 -18.07
N ASP A 158 3.74 2.28 -17.79
CA ASP A 158 4.39 1.46 -18.83
C ASP A 158 3.35 0.89 -19.82
N LEU A 159 2.19 0.41 -19.33
CA LEU A 159 1.09 -0.06 -20.19
C LEU A 159 0.48 1.06 -21.03
N LEU A 160 0.39 2.27 -20.48
CA LEU A 160 -0.06 3.46 -21.19
C LEU A 160 0.93 3.86 -22.30
N HIS A 161 2.24 3.83 -21.99
CA HIS A 161 3.31 4.04 -22.97
C HIS A 161 3.22 3.03 -24.14
N ASP A 162 2.95 1.77 -23.82
CA ASP A 162 2.79 0.68 -24.81
C ASP A 162 1.46 0.77 -25.57
N LYS A 163 0.59 1.73 -25.25
CA LYS A 163 -0.75 1.89 -25.83
C LYS A 163 -1.66 0.66 -25.61
N LYS A 164 -1.42 -0.09 -24.54
CA LYS A 164 -2.25 -1.23 -24.14
C LYS A 164 -3.46 -0.81 -23.33
N ILE A 165 -3.36 0.33 -22.67
CA ILE A 165 -4.45 1.01 -21.97
C ILE A 165 -4.47 2.48 -22.36
N THR A 166 -5.56 3.17 -22.03
CA THR A 166 -5.73 4.62 -22.21
C THR A 166 -5.63 5.35 -20.87
N ARG A 167 -5.42 6.68 -20.90
CA ARG A 167 -5.39 7.52 -19.70
C ARG A 167 -6.66 7.37 -18.85
N ASP A 168 -7.82 7.28 -19.50
CA ASP A 168 -9.13 7.23 -18.84
C ASP A 168 -9.37 5.92 -18.09
N GLU A 169 -8.57 4.89 -18.34
CA GLU A 169 -8.62 3.61 -17.62
C GLU A 169 -7.85 3.65 -16.29
N ILE A 170 -7.03 4.70 -16.07
CA ILE A 170 -6.32 4.93 -14.80
C ILE A 170 -7.10 5.97 -13.99
N ILE A 171 -7.67 5.54 -12.87
CA ILE A 171 -8.57 6.34 -12.04
C ILE A 171 -7.81 6.94 -10.86
N ASP A 172 -7.91 8.25 -10.67
CA ASP A 172 -7.47 8.90 -9.44
C ASP A 172 -8.44 8.59 -8.29
N VAL A 173 -7.94 8.18 -7.15
CA VAL A 173 -8.78 7.89 -5.97
C VAL A 173 -9.58 9.14 -5.53
N ALA A 174 -9.06 10.33 -5.77
CA ALA A 174 -9.75 11.58 -5.47
C ALA A 174 -11.08 11.72 -6.23
N ASP A 175 -11.15 11.24 -7.49
CA ASP A 175 -12.38 11.25 -8.27
C ASP A 175 -13.44 10.28 -7.71
N VAL A 176 -12.99 9.21 -7.06
CA VAL A 176 -13.87 8.27 -6.34
C VAL A 176 -14.36 8.88 -5.02
N ILE A 177 -13.45 9.46 -4.23
CA ILE A 177 -13.77 10.07 -2.92
C ILE A 177 -14.75 11.24 -3.09
N THR A 178 -14.59 12.04 -4.13
CA THR A 178 -15.47 13.17 -4.42
C THR A 178 -16.80 12.77 -5.08
N GLY A 179 -17.00 11.49 -5.38
CA GLY A 179 -18.19 10.97 -6.05
C GLY A 179 -18.30 11.30 -7.54
N LYS A 180 -17.23 11.80 -8.15
CA LYS A 180 -17.17 12.09 -9.58
C LYS A 180 -17.16 10.80 -10.41
N LEU A 181 -16.51 9.77 -9.91
CA LEU A 181 -16.48 8.44 -10.50
C LEU A 181 -16.92 7.38 -9.48
N ALA A 182 -17.55 6.31 -9.97
CA ALA A 182 -17.88 5.17 -9.14
C ALA A 182 -16.60 4.40 -8.75
N GLY A 183 -16.44 4.12 -7.46
CA GLY A 183 -15.33 3.30 -6.98
C GLY A 183 -15.42 1.87 -7.50
N ARG A 184 -16.64 1.32 -7.54
CA ARG A 184 -16.96 -0.01 -8.05
C ARG A 184 -18.22 0.06 -8.90
N GLU A 185 -18.24 -0.60 -10.03
CA GLU A 185 -19.37 -0.58 -10.95
C GLU A 185 -20.27 -1.82 -10.80
N ASN A 186 -19.70 -2.93 -10.32
CA ASN A 186 -20.41 -4.16 -10.04
C ASN A 186 -19.64 -5.03 -9.03
N ASP A 187 -20.34 -5.98 -8.40
CA ASP A 187 -19.78 -6.80 -7.31
C ASP A 187 -18.66 -7.75 -7.75
N LYS A 188 -18.51 -8.00 -9.05
CA LYS A 188 -17.46 -8.86 -9.61
C LYS A 188 -16.19 -8.10 -9.97
N GLN A 189 -16.26 -6.76 -10.08
CA GLN A 189 -15.14 -5.95 -10.48
C GLN A 189 -14.03 -6.01 -9.44
N ARG A 190 -12.85 -6.45 -9.85
CA ARG A 190 -11.61 -6.38 -9.06
C ARG A 190 -11.08 -4.95 -9.12
N ILE A 191 -10.47 -4.51 -8.05
CA ILE A 191 -9.82 -3.19 -7.99
C ILE A 191 -8.37 -3.42 -7.60
N ILE A 192 -7.43 -2.91 -8.40
CA ILE A 192 -6.04 -2.78 -8.00
C ILE A 192 -5.76 -1.32 -7.71
N TYR A 193 -5.42 -1.04 -6.45
CA TYR A 193 -5.15 0.31 -5.97
C TYR A 193 -3.67 0.45 -5.64
N SER A 194 -2.97 1.25 -6.42
CA SER A 194 -1.57 1.58 -6.20
C SER A 194 -1.44 2.78 -5.27
N VAL A 195 -0.63 2.63 -4.24
CA VAL A 195 -0.35 3.67 -3.25
C VAL A 195 1.14 4.01 -3.32
N GLY A 196 1.45 5.15 -3.93
CA GLY A 196 2.80 5.69 -4.03
C GLY A 196 3.18 6.56 -2.84
N GLY A 197 2.14 7.13 -2.20
CA GLY A 197 2.25 8.07 -1.09
C GLY A 197 2.30 9.52 -1.56
N MET A 198 1.62 10.40 -0.83
CA MET A 198 1.55 11.82 -1.16
C MET A 198 2.05 12.66 0.00
N PRO A 199 3.05 13.55 -0.20
CA PRO A 199 3.55 14.44 0.85
C PRO A 199 2.47 15.31 1.51
N VAL A 200 1.40 15.63 0.80
CA VAL A 200 0.27 16.39 1.34
C VAL A 200 -0.43 15.64 2.49
N GLU A 201 -0.45 14.32 2.47
CA GLU A 201 -1.01 13.49 3.55
C GLU A 201 -0.13 13.56 4.79
N ASP A 202 1.19 13.53 4.63
CA ASP A 202 2.15 13.66 5.73
C ASP A 202 2.03 15.03 6.41
N ILE A 203 1.86 16.10 5.62
CA ILE A 203 1.69 17.46 6.12
C ILE A 203 0.36 17.59 6.87
N ALA A 204 -0.75 17.13 6.31
CA ALA A 204 -2.07 17.19 6.93
C ALA A 204 -2.14 16.40 8.24
N TRP A 205 -1.54 15.20 8.24
CA TRP A 205 -1.42 14.37 9.43
C TRP A 205 -0.51 15.00 10.47
N GLY A 206 0.65 15.49 10.05
CA GLY A 206 1.62 16.17 10.90
C GLY A 206 1.00 17.40 11.58
N GLU A 207 0.24 18.21 10.86
CA GLU A 207 -0.48 19.36 11.42
C GLU A 207 -1.50 18.93 12.50
N THR A 208 -2.25 17.85 12.22
CA THR A 208 -3.23 17.31 13.17
C THR A 208 -2.55 16.85 14.46
N VAL A 209 -1.45 16.09 14.35
CA VAL A 209 -0.65 15.62 15.48
C VAL A 209 -0.05 16.79 16.25
N TYR A 210 0.49 17.79 15.55
CA TYR A 210 1.08 18.98 16.15
C TYR A 210 0.04 19.77 16.97
N LYS A 211 -1.12 20.05 16.40
CA LYS A 211 -2.21 20.75 17.11
C LYS A 211 -2.63 19.97 18.36
N ARG A 212 -2.77 18.66 18.24
CA ARG A 212 -3.14 17.81 19.37
C ARG A 212 -2.08 17.77 20.46
N ALA A 213 -0.81 17.77 20.09
CA ALA A 213 0.30 17.84 21.03
C ALA A 213 0.31 19.15 21.83
N LEU A 214 0.04 20.28 21.16
CA LEU A 214 -0.09 21.58 21.81
C LEU A 214 -1.24 21.60 22.82
N GLU A 215 -2.42 21.08 22.46
CA GLU A 215 -3.58 20.99 23.35
C GLU A 215 -3.29 20.16 24.61
N LEU A 216 -2.53 19.10 24.45
CA LEU A 216 -2.17 18.19 25.55
C LEU A 216 -0.93 18.63 26.34
N GLY A 217 -0.26 19.70 25.92
CA GLY A 217 0.97 20.20 26.54
C GLY A 217 2.13 19.18 26.46
N ILE A 218 2.16 18.32 25.43
CA ILE A 218 3.21 17.34 25.22
C ILE A 218 4.16 17.79 24.11
N GLY A 219 5.41 17.34 24.20
CA GLY A 219 6.47 17.71 23.27
C GLY A 219 7.50 18.64 23.87
N VAL A 220 8.56 18.91 23.12
CA VAL A 220 9.64 19.80 23.51
C VAL A 220 9.84 20.84 22.42
N LYS A 221 9.87 22.12 22.84
CA LYS A 221 10.21 23.21 21.91
C LYS A 221 11.73 23.22 21.73
N LEU A 222 12.17 22.92 20.52
CA LEU A 222 13.58 22.97 20.15
C LEU A 222 13.89 24.34 19.55
N HIS A 223 15.06 24.88 19.92
CA HIS A 223 15.67 25.99 19.21
C HIS A 223 16.44 25.45 18.01
N LEU A 224 16.09 25.85 16.79
CA LEU A 224 16.73 25.40 15.56
C LEU A 224 17.86 26.35 15.14
N TRP A 225 17.54 27.63 14.98
CA TRP A 225 18.46 28.72 14.65
C TRP A 225 17.83 30.06 15.02
N ASP A 226 18.65 31.09 15.21
CA ASP A 226 18.18 32.45 15.49
C ASP A 226 17.69 33.15 14.21
N GLU A 227 18.38 32.92 13.10
CA GLU A 227 18.01 33.40 11.77
C GLU A 227 18.07 32.26 10.75
N PRO A 228 17.12 32.14 9.80
CA PRO A 228 17.17 31.15 8.72
C PRO A 228 18.37 31.40 7.83
N GLU A 229 19.19 30.37 7.57
CA GLU A 229 20.36 30.47 6.66
C GLU A 229 19.97 30.31 5.19
N LEU A 230 18.72 29.91 4.90
CA LEU A 230 18.21 29.78 3.54
C LEU A 230 17.61 31.09 3.09
N HIS A 231 18.21 31.69 2.07
CA HIS A 231 17.76 32.90 1.38
C HIS A 231 17.05 32.53 0.07
#